data_e77263f286dde912f1badaf4bbdd0957
#
_entry.id   e77263f286dde912f1badaf4bbdd0957
#
_cell.length_a   1.000
_cell.length_b   1.000
_cell.length_c   1.000
_cell.angle_alpha   90.00
_cell.angle_beta   90.00
_cell.angle_gamma   90.00
#
_symmetry.space_group_name_H-M   'P 1'
#
loop_
_entity.id
_entity.type
_entity.pdbx_description
1 polymer ?
#
loop_
_entity_poly.entity_id
_entity_poly.type
_entity_poly.pdbx_seq_one_letter_code
_entity_poly.pdbx_strand_id
1 'polypeptide(L)'
;MLQRMDLPVREKLPHTIPQWVADGSWFFITINCVPPGKNQLCLTPGAHGVTRPTVGDAVLAAMKFNHERFIWHCRLCLLMPDHLHAIIAFPREPGMATCVKNWKKFVAGKHGVDWQRDFFDHRLRDHHELQEKTSYILMNPVRKGLCERPQDWLWVYRPNDRRPPHW
;
A
#
# COMPACT_ATOMS: atom_id res chain seq x y z
N MET A 1 -0.73 45.46 4.58
CA MET A 1 -1.51 44.34 5.18
C MET A 1 -1.78 43.33 4.06
N LEU A 2 -0.98 42.27 3.96
CA LEU A 2 -1.18 41.21 2.97
C LEU A 2 -2.22 40.22 3.54
N GLN A 3 -3.40 40.17 2.92
CA GLN A 3 -4.40 39.15 3.21
C GLN A 3 -3.79 37.77 2.92
N ARG A 4 -3.73 36.92 3.96
CA ARG A 4 -3.48 35.47 3.78
C ARG A 4 -4.63 34.95 2.92
N MET A 5 -4.34 34.55 1.68
CA MET A 5 -5.26 33.75 0.90
C MET A 5 -5.38 32.40 1.59
N ASP A 6 -6.54 32.13 2.16
CA ASP A 6 -6.88 30.80 2.65
C ASP A 6 -6.88 29.83 1.46
N LEU A 7 -5.86 29.00 1.42
CA LEU A 7 -5.84 27.88 0.45
C LEU A 7 -7.01 26.95 0.75
N PRO A 8 -7.75 26.50 -0.27
CA PRO A 8 -8.88 25.62 -0.07
C PRO A 8 -8.43 24.36 0.68
N VAL A 9 -9.04 24.11 1.82
CA VAL A 9 -8.86 22.87 2.60
C VAL A 9 -9.30 21.71 1.72
N ARG A 10 -8.38 20.82 1.38
CA ARG A 10 -8.67 19.65 0.57
C ARG A 10 -9.69 18.79 1.32
N GLU A 11 -10.91 18.72 0.80
CA GLU A 11 -11.94 17.84 1.38
C GLU A 11 -11.45 16.39 1.38
N LYS A 12 -11.61 15.74 2.53
CA LYS A 12 -11.35 14.32 2.67
C LYS A 12 -12.33 13.56 1.79
N LEU A 13 -11.82 12.91 0.74
CA LEU A 13 -12.63 11.95 0.01
C LEU A 13 -12.94 10.76 0.94
N PRO A 14 -14.21 10.40 1.11
CA PRO A 14 -14.57 9.22 1.88
C PRO A 14 -14.02 7.99 1.15
N HIS A 15 -13.22 7.16 1.85
CA HIS A 15 -12.71 5.89 1.33
C HIS A 15 -13.81 4.81 1.32
N THR A 16 -14.97 5.17 0.77
CA THR A 16 -16.13 4.28 0.65
C THR A 16 -16.24 3.75 -0.76
N ILE A 17 -16.52 2.46 -0.88
CA ILE A 17 -16.79 1.83 -2.17
C ILE A 17 -18.26 2.11 -2.52
N PRO A 18 -18.57 2.92 -3.55
CA PRO A 18 -19.94 3.18 -3.95
C PRO A 18 -20.68 1.90 -4.35
N GLN A 19 -22.00 1.87 -4.15
CA GLN A 19 -22.81 0.68 -4.44
C GLN A 19 -22.79 0.24 -5.92
N TRP A 20 -22.56 1.18 -6.83
CA TRP A 20 -22.48 0.91 -8.27
C TRP A 20 -21.12 0.32 -8.71
N VAL A 21 -20.12 0.30 -7.82
CA VAL A 21 -18.82 -0.35 -8.09
C VAL A 21 -18.98 -1.85 -7.89
N ALA A 22 -18.55 -2.63 -8.88
CA ALA A 22 -18.62 -4.09 -8.79
C ALA A 22 -17.79 -4.63 -7.62
N ASP A 23 -18.29 -5.70 -6.99
CA ASP A 23 -17.54 -6.43 -5.96
C ASP A 23 -16.24 -6.99 -6.56
N GLY A 24 -15.18 -7.02 -5.74
CA GLY A 24 -13.87 -7.47 -6.19
C GLY A 24 -13.13 -6.48 -7.09
N SER A 25 -13.63 -5.23 -7.24
CA SER A 25 -12.91 -4.18 -7.96
C SER A 25 -11.55 -3.91 -7.32
N TRP A 26 -10.53 -3.70 -8.17
CA TRP A 26 -9.18 -3.41 -7.74
C TRP A 26 -9.01 -1.92 -7.42
N PHE A 27 -8.29 -1.65 -6.34
CA PHE A 27 -7.89 -0.31 -5.93
C PHE A 27 -6.37 -0.23 -5.83
N PHE A 28 -5.79 0.79 -6.44
CA PHE A 28 -4.43 1.20 -6.19
C PHE A 28 -4.39 2.01 -4.90
N ILE A 29 -3.56 1.61 -3.96
CA ILE A 29 -3.44 2.21 -2.62
C ILE A 29 -2.02 2.72 -2.42
N THR A 30 -1.88 3.92 -1.83
CA THR A 30 -0.61 4.42 -1.30
C THR A 30 -0.76 4.78 0.17
N ILE A 31 0.10 4.24 1.01
CA ILE A 31 0.15 4.54 2.45
C ILE A 31 1.53 5.08 2.78
N ASN A 32 1.61 6.32 3.25
CA ASN A 32 2.86 6.98 3.59
C ASN A 32 3.17 6.86 5.09
N CYS A 33 4.47 6.89 5.42
CA CYS A 33 4.96 7.07 6.78
C CYS A 33 5.13 8.55 7.12
N VAL A 34 5.25 8.87 8.41
CA VAL A 34 5.50 10.21 8.93
C VAL A 34 6.74 10.16 9.84
N PRO A 35 7.68 11.08 9.72
CA PRO A 35 7.82 12.10 8.68
C PRO A 35 8.23 11.50 7.32
N PRO A 36 7.91 12.19 6.21
CA PRO A 36 8.38 11.77 4.88
C PRO A 36 9.91 11.68 4.83
N GLY A 37 10.41 10.73 4.03
CA GLY A 37 11.86 10.54 3.85
C GLY A 37 12.56 9.77 4.96
N LYS A 38 11.89 9.42 6.06
CA LYS A 38 12.43 8.54 7.08
C LYS A 38 12.29 7.08 6.65
N ASN A 39 13.41 6.37 6.56
CA ASN A 39 13.42 4.95 6.18
C ASN A 39 12.86 4.10 7.32
N GLN A 40 11.56 3.86 7.34
CA GLN A 40 10.88 3.08 8.36
C GLN A 40 10.56 1.66 7.91
N LEU A 41 10.27 1.46 6.63
CA LEU A 41 9.70 0.21 6.15
C LEU A 41 10.73 -0.78 5.65
N CYS A 42 11.74 -0.33 4.91
CA CYS A 42 12.74 -1.21 4.36
C CYS A 42 14.08 -0.50 4.16
N LEU A 43 15.14 -1.29 4.15
CA LEU A 43 16.50 -0.81 3.86
C LEU A 43 16.78 -0.90 2.37
N THR A 44 17.61 0.02 1.86
CA THR A 44 18.13 -0.07 0.50
C THR A 44 19.07 -1.28 0.36
N PRO A 45 19.09 -1.97 -0.79
CA PRO A 45 20.07 -3.01 -1.06
C PRO A 45 21.50 -2.50 -0.85
N GLY A 46 22.31 -3.22 -0.09
CA GLY A 46 23.71 -2.82 0.21
C GLY A 46 23.97 -2.36 1.64
N ALA A 47 22.96 -2.17 2.47
CA ALA A 47 23.17 -2.00 3.91
C ALA A 47 23.58 -3.35 4.53
N HIS A 48 24.89 -3.59 4.58
CA HIS A 48 25.47 -4.82 5.11
C HIS A 48 25.16 -5.01 6.59
N GLY A 49 24.71 -6.20 6.98
CA GLY A 49 24.77 -6.69 8.36
C GLY A 49 23.45 -6.84 9.12
N VAL A 50 22.29 -6.88 8.49
CA VAL A 50 21.04 -7.08 9.22
C VAL A 50 20.62 -8.55 9.17
N THR A 51 20.91 -9.28 10.25
CA THR A 51 20.43 -10.67 10.49
C THR A 51 19.07 -10.74 11.19
N ARG A 52 18.40 -9.61 11.42
CA ARG A 52 17.08 -9.56 12.08
C ARG A 52 15.98 -9.32 11.05
N PRO A 53 14.79 -9.94 11.23
CA PRO A 53 13.61 -9.58 10.45
C PRO A 53 13.42 -8.07 10.51
N THR A 54 13.39 -7.45 9.34
CA THR A 54 13.20 -6.01 9.25
C THR A 54 11.72 -5.67 9.45
N VAL A 55 11.43 -4.40 9.73
CA VAL A 55 10.05 -3.92 9.76
C VAL A 55 9.34 -4.24 8.45
N GLY A 56 10.05 -4.16 7.32
CA GLY A 56 9.52 -4.51 6.00
C GLY A 56 9.02 -5.95 5.89
N ASP A 57 9.78 -6.92 6.41
CA ASP A 57 9.34 -8.34 6.45
C ASP A 57 8.04 -8.49 7.24
N ALA A 58 7.95 -7.82 8.38
CA ALA A 58 6.76 -7.85 9.22
C ALA A 58 5.54 -7.18 8.54
N VAL A 59 5.75 -6.07 7.82
CA VAL A 59 4.71 -5.39 7.05
C VAL A 59 4.19 -6.28 5.92
N LEU A 60 5.10 -6.92 5.17
CA LEU A 60 4.73 -7.86 4.09
C LEU A 60 4.04 -9.11 4.67
N ALA A 61 4.49 -9.62 5.81
CA ALA A 61 3.84 -10.74 6.49
C ALA A 61 2.41 -10.38 6.94
N ALA A 62 2.19 -9.17 7.46
CA ALA A 62 0.85 -8.68 7.82
C ALA A 62 -0.05 -8.49 6.59
N MET A 63 0.52 -8.05 5.45
CA MET A 63 -0.20 -7.96 4.17
C MET A 63 -0.65 -9.35 3.70
N LYS A 64 0.27 -10.31 3.72
CA LYS A 64 0.02 -11.71 3.38
C LYS A 64 -1.03 -12.33 4.29
N PHE A 65 -0.93 -12.13 5.61
CA PHE A 65 -1.89 -12.64 6.58
C PHE A 65 -3.32 -12.20 6.28
N ASN A 66 -3.53 -10.91 6.01
CA ASN A 66 -4.86 -10.40 5.66
C ASN A 66 -5.37 -10.98 4.32
N HIS A 67 -4.49 -11.20 3.35
CA HIS A 67 -4.83 -11.85 2.09
C HIS A 67 -5.27 -13.30 2.31
N GLU A 68 -4.51 -14.08 3.06
CA GLU A 68 -4.80 -15.50 3.34
C GLU A 68 -6.05 -15.71 4.22
N ARG A 69 -6.41 -14.70 5.00
CA ARG A 69 -7.63 -14.67 5.83
C ARG A 69 -8.83 -14.04 5.14
N PHE A 70 -8.70 -13.70 3.86
CA PHE A 70 -9.77 -13.07 3.07
C PHE A 70 -10.32 -11.76 3.67
N ILE A 71 -9.52 -11.06 4.49
CA ILE A 71 -9.83 -9.71 4.98
C ILE A 71 -9.78 -8.71 3.82
N TRP A 72 -8.91 -8.97 2.88
CA TRP A 72 -8.82 -8.35 1.55
C TRP A 72 -8.19 -9.31 0.55
N HIS A 73 -8.26 -8.97 -0.72
CA HIS A 73 -7.49 -9.67 -1.72
C HIS A 73 -6.37 -8.77 -2.24
N CYS A 74 -5.12 -9.11 -1.91
CA CYS A 74 -3.94 -8.38 -2.37
C CYS A 74 -3.40 -9.03 -3.65
N ARG A 75 -3.26 -8.24 -4.72
CA ARG A 75 -2.61 -8.64 -5.96
C ARG A 75 -1.12 -8.32 -5.97
N LEU A 76 -0.76 -7.20 -5.39
CA LEU A 76 0.61 -6.68 -5.33
C LEU A 76 0.75 -5.75 -4.14
N CYS A 77 1.82 -5.89 -3.38
CA CYS A 77 2.26 -4.89 -2.41
C CYS A 77 3.76 -4.70 -2.56
N LEU A 78 4.21 -3.46 -2.67
CA LEU A 78 5.62 -3.09 -2.75
C LEU A 78 5.91 -2.03 -1.70
N LEU A 79 6.93 -2.29 -0.89
CA LEU A 79 7.41 -1.32 0.09
C LEU A 79 8.52 -0.45 -0.52
N MET A 80 8.37 0.83 -0.31
CA MET A 80 9.42 1.83 -0.44
C MET A 80 9.92 2.20 0.97
N PRO A 81 11.06 2.88 1.13
CA PRO A 81 11.59 3.18 2.46
C PRO A 81 10.62 3.93 3.39
N ASP A 82 9.79 4.83 2.86
CA ASP A 82 8.89 5.72 3.62
C ASP A 82 7.41 5.62 3.24
N HIS A 83 7.06 4.69 2.35
CA HIS A 83 5.67 4.45 1.94
C HIS A 83 5.51 3.06 1.32
N LEU A 84 4.28 2.66 1.10
CA LEU A 84 3.99 1.46 0.30
C LEU A 84 2.98 1.78 -0.80
N HIS A 85 3.06 0.97 -1.85
CA HIS A 85 2.05 0.88 -2.89
C HIS A 85 1.45 -0.52 -2.89
N ALA A 86 0.13 -0.61 -3.07
CA ALA A 86 -0.52 -1.90 -3.21
C ALA A 86 -1.68 -1.85 -4.21
N ILE A 87 -2.02 -3.02 -4.75
CA ILE A 87 -3.24 -3.26 -5.52
C ILE A 87 -4.06 -4.27 -4.73
N ILE A 88 -5.22 -3.81 -4.24
CA ILE A 88 -6.06 -4.57 -3.30
C ILE A 88 -7.53 -4.48 -3.73
N ALA A 89 -8.24 -5.60 -3.65
CA ALA A 89 -9.70 -5.62 -3.65
C ALA A 89 -10.20 -5.81 -2.21
N PHE A 90 -11.23 -5.05 -1.85
CA PHE A 90 -11.78 -5.03 -0.49
C PHE A 90 -13.20 -5.57 -0.48
N PRO A 91 -13.62 -6.24 0.62
CA PRO A 91 -15.02 -6.57 0.83
C PRO A 91 -15.83 -5.29 1.06
N ARG A 92 -17.14 -5.32 0.77
CA ARG A 92 -18.05 -4.21 1.08
C ARG A 92 -18.15 -3.97 2.58
N GLU A 93 -18.19 -5.05 3.34
CA GLU A 93 -18.22 -5.05 4.79
C GLU A 93 -16.99 -5.80 5.33
N PRO A 94 -16.17 -5.15 6.15
CA PRO A 94 -16.33 -3.82 6.79
C PRO A 94 -15.85 -2.64 5.90
N GLY A 95 -15.51 -2.87 4.64
CA GLY A 95 -15.11 -1.86 3.69
C GLY A 95 -13.63 -1.44 3.76
N MET A 96 -13.16 -0.79 2.71
CA MET A 96 -11.76 -0.40 2.51
C MET A 96 -11.20 0.44 3.67
N ALA A 97 -11.92 1.48 4.07
CA ALA A 97 -11.46 2.38 5.13
C ALA A 97 -11.19 1.64 6.45
N THR A 98 -12.09 0.73 6.83
CA THR A 98 -11.98 -0.06 8.06
C THR A 98 -10.84 -1.08 7.97
N CYS A 99 -10.74 -1.79 6.85
CA CYS A 99 -9.65 -2.77 6.61
C CYS A 99 -8.28 -2.11 6.72
N VAL A 100 -8.07 -1.00 6.00
CA VAL A 100 -6.80 -0.27 6.02
C VAL A 100 -6.50 0.32 7.40
N LYS A 101 -7.49 0.93 8.06
CA LYS A 101 -7.35 1.48 9.42
C LYS A 101 -6.89 0.42 10.42
N ASN A 102 -7.56 -0.74 10.43
CA ASN A 102 -7.25 -1.83 11.37
C ASN A 102 -5.85 -2.40 11.11
N TRP A 103 -5.48 -2.60 9.85
CA TRP A 103 -4.17 -3.06 9.47
C TRP A 103 -3.07 -2.07 9.86
N LYS A 104 -3.24 -0.77 9.58
CA LYS A 104 -2.31 0.29 10.00
C LYS A 104 -2.13 0.30 11.52
N LYS A 105 -3.24 0.21 12.27
CA LYS A 105 -3.20 0.17 13.74
C LYS A 105 -2.41 -1.03 14.26
N PHE A 106 -2.62 -2.21 13.66
CA PHE A 106 -1.89 -3.42 14.02
C PHE A 106 -0.39 -3.26 13.78
N VAL A 107 0.00 -2.83 12.57
CA VAL A 107 1.42 -2.65 12.19
C VAL A 107 2.08 -1.58 13.06
N ALA A 108 1.43 -0.45 13.29
CA ALA A 108 1.93 0.62 14.15
C ALA A 108 2.16 0.12 15.59
N GLY A 109 1.17 -0.54 16.18
CA GLY A 109 1.25 -1.01 17.56
C GLY A 109 2.28 -2.11 17.78
N LYS A 110 2.48 -2.99 16.79
CA LYS A 110 3.38 -4.13 16.91
C LYS A 110 4.81 -3.86 16.43
N HIS A 111 4.97 -2.97 15.45
CA HIS A 111 6.26 -2.78 14.77
C HIS A 111 6.75 -1.32 14.81
N GLY A 112 6.01 -0.42 15.46
CA GLY A 112 6.43 0.97 15.67
C GLY A 112 6.48 1.81 14.41
N VAL A 113 5.66 1.49 13.40
CA VAL A 113 5.58 2.28 12.17
C VAL A 113 4.67 3.48 12.36
N ASP A 114 5.17 4.66 12.08
CA ASP A 114 4.42 5.90 12.13
C ASP A 114 3.74 6.17 10.78
N TRP A 115 2.49 5.79 10.66
CA TRP A 115 1.71 6.00 9.44
C TRP A 115 1.11 7.40 9.37
N GLN A 116 1.11 8.00 8.17
CA GLN A 116 0.26 9.14 7.88
C GLN A 116 -1.21 8.80 8.22
N ARG A 117 -1.98 9.76 8.71
CA ARG A 117 -3.36 9.54 9.14
C ARG A 117 -4.24 8.90 8.07
N ASP A 118 -4.20 9.46 6.86
CA ASP A 118 -4.99 9.03 5.71
C ASP A 118 -4.16 8.15 4.77
N PHE A 119 -4.76 7.72 3.68
CA PHE A 119 -4.09 7.03 2.59
C PHE A 119 -4.68 7.52 1.27
N PHE A 120 -4.01 7.24 0.17
CA PHE A 120 -4.52 7.50 -1.18
C PHE A 120 -5.11 6.21 -1.73
N ASP A 121 -6.28 6.31 -2.39
CA ASP A 121 -6.85 5.23 -3.16
C ASP A 121 -7.32 5.70 -4.54
N HIS A 122 -7.25 4.81 -5.52
CA HIS A 122 -7.75 5.01 -6.87
C HIS A 122 -8.29 3.69 -7.39
N ARG A 123 -9.56 3.68 -7.82
CA ARG A 123 -10.17 2.49 -8.42
C ARG A 123 -9.59 2.25 -9.82
N LEU A 124 -9.13 1.03 -10.07
CA LEU A 124 -8.70 0.56 -11.39
C LEU A 124 -9.91 0.05 -12.15
N ARG A 125 -10.24 0.68 -13.27
CA ARG A 125 -11.52 0.49 -13.98
C ARG A 125 -11.49 -0.69 -14.93
N ASP A 126 -10.32 -0.99 -15.48
CA ASP A 126 -10.14 -2.01 -16.50
C ASP A 126 -8.79 -2.72 -16.39
N HIS A 127 -8.58 -3.68 -17.27
CA HIS A 127 -7.35 -4.46 -17.31
C HIS A 127 -6.13 -3.62 -17.71
N HIS A 128 -6.30 -2.62 -18.55
CA HIS A 128 -5.22 -1.74 -19.00
C HIS A 128 -4.70 -0.90 -17.81
N GLU A 129 -5.61 -0.21 -17.08
CA GLU A 129 -5.23 0.53 -15.87
C GLU A 129 -4.54 -0.37 -14.84
N LEU A 130 -5.02 -1.61 -14.69
CA LEU A 130 -4.42 -2.59 -13.78
C LEU A 130 -2.98 -2.94 -14.20
N GLN A 131 -2.72 -3.16 -15.49
CA GLN A 131 -1.37 -3.44 -16.00
C GLN A 131 -0.45 -2.24 -15.87
N GLU A 132 -0.93 -1.04 -16.22
CA GLU A 132 -0.15 0.19 -16.08
C GLU A 132 0.25 0.44 -14.62
N LYS A 133 -0.69 0.30 -13.68
CA LYS A 133 -0.38 0.48 -12.25
C LYS A 133 0.51 -0.60 -11.70
N THR A 134 0.37 -1.83 -12.15
CA THR A 134 1.30 -2.92 -11.79
C THR A 134 2.72 -2.58 -12.22
N SER A 135 2.90 -2.17 -13.48
CA SER A 135 4.21 -1.76 -14.01
C SER A 135 4.76 -0.53 -13.30
N TYR A 136 3.90 0.47 -13.04
CA TYR A 136 4.27 1.67 -12.28
C TYR A 136 4.82 1.32 -10.89
N ILE A 137 4.13 0.44 -10.15
CA ILE A 137 4.55 0.01 -8.82
C ILE A 137 5.91 -0.68 -8.87
N LEU A 138 6.05 -1.68 -9.76
CA LEU A 138 7.27 -2.47 -9.85
C LEU A 138 8.49 -1.65 -10.29
N MET A 139 8.29 -0.61 -11.11
CA MET A 139 9.35 0.29 -11.55
C MET A 139 9.70 1.39 -10.53
N ASN A 140 8.94 1.54 -9.46
CA ASN A 140 9.16 2.63 -8.50
C ASN A 140 10.56 2.62 -7.86
N PRO A 141 11.08 1.48 -7.37
CA PRO A 141 12.43 1.42 -6.81
C PRO A 141 13.51 1.78 -7.83
N VAL A 142 13.37 1.35 -9.08
CA VAL A 142 14.32 1.69 -10.17
C VAL A 142 14.29 3.20 -10.46
N ARG A 143 13.07 3.79 -10.58
CA ARG A 143 12.92 5.24 -10.80
C ARG A 143 13.51 6.09 -9.67
N LYS A 144 13.56 5.54 -8.46
CA LYS A 144 14.16 6.18 -7.29
C LYS A 144 15.66 5.86 -7.11
N GLY A 145 16.24 5.10 -8.03
CA GLY A 145 17.65 4.72 -7.97
C GLY A 145 18.00 3.78 -6.81
N LEU A 146 17.01 3.03 -6.30
CA LEU A 146 17.19 2.11 -5.18
C LEU A 146 17.68 0.73 -5.63
N CYS A 147 17.45 0.37 -6.87
CA CYS A 147 17.95 -0.84 -7.53
C CYS A 147 18.05 -0.62 -9.03
N GLU A 148 18.79 -1.48 -9.72
CA GLU A 148 18.97 -1.38 -11.18
C GLU A 148 17.79 -1.96 -11.95
N ARG A 149 17.21 -3.05 -11.47
CA ARG A 149 16.11 -3.77 -12.11
C ARG A 149 14.98 -4.05 -11.12
N PRO A 150 13.72 -4.07 -11.55
CA PRO A 150 12.59 -4.32 -10.65
C PRO A 150 12.68 -5.63 -9.87
N GLN A 151 13.24 -6.68 -10.47
CA GLN A 151 13.41 -8.00 -9.83
C GLN A 151 14.47 -8.02 -8.73
N ASP A 152 15.33 -7.01 -8.67
CA ASP A 152 16.37 -6.89 -7.63
C ASP A 152 15.79 -6.27 -6.33
N TRP A 153 14.55 -5.76 -6.39
CA TRP A 153 13.88 -5.20 -5.23
C TRP A 153 13.19 -6.30 -4.42
N LEU A 154 13.65 -6.54 -3.20
CA LEU A 154 13.22 -7.67 -2.36
C LEU A 154 11.89 -7.41 -1.62
N TRP A 155 11.50 -6.16 -1.47
CA TRP A 155 10.37 -5.75 -0.63
C TRP A 155 9.06 -5.76 -1.40
N VAL A 156 8.74 -6.92 -1.96
CA VAL A 156 7.54 -7.14 -2.79
C VAL A 156 6.79 -8.37 -2.30
N TYR A 157 5.48 -8.23 -2.07
CA TYR A 157 4.56 -9.34 -1.91
C TYR A 157 3.67 -9.45 -3.14
N ARG A 158 3.72 -10.59 -3.79
CA ARG A 158 2.93 -10.89 -4.98
C ARG A 158 2.43 -12.33 -4.86
N PRO A 159 1.18 -12.53 -4.37
CA PRO A 159 0.60 -13.86 -4.28
C PRO A 159 0.37 -14.45 -5.68
N ASN A 160 0.42 -15.78 -5.80
CA ASN A 160 0.02 -16.45 -7.03
C ASN A 160 -1.46 -16.15 -7.32
N ASP A 161 -1.75 -15.81 -8.57
CA ASP A 161 -3.03 -15.29 -9.07
C ASP A 161 -4.17 -16.33 -8.97
N ARG A 162 -4.62 -16.63 -7.78
CA ARG A 162 -5.94 -17.25 -7.59
C ARG A 162 -6.91 -16.14 -7.22
N ARG A 163 -7.91 -15.91 -8.09
CA ARG A 163 -9.01 -15.01 -7.74
C ARG A 163 -9.63 -15.48 -6.42
N PRO A 164 -9.99 -14.56 -5.50
CA PRO A 164 -10.70 -14.93 -4.30
C PRO A 164 -12.03 -15.59 -4.68
N PRO A 165 -12.52 -16.48 -3.84
CA PRO A 165 -13.92 -16.87 -3.92
C PRO A 165 -14.77 -15.61 -3.87
N HIS A 166 -15.86 -15.59 -4.62
CA HIS A 166 -16.78 -14.46 -4.67
C HIS A 166 -17.17 -14.02 -3.25
N TRP A 167 -16.99 -12.73 -2.98
CA TRP A 167 -17.45 -12.12 -1.72
C TRP A 167 -18.97 -12.20 -1.65
#